data_90a1e165633245c3b86b7b99fe936929
#
_entry.id   90a1e165633245c3b86b7b99fe936929
#
_cell.length_a   1.000
_cell.length_b   1.000
_cell.length_c   1.000
_cell.angle_alpha   90.00
_cell.angle_beta   90.00
_cell.angle_gamma   90.00
#
_symmetry.space_group_name_H-M   'P 1'
#
loop_
_entity.id
_entity.type
_entity.pdbx_description
1 polymer ?
#
loop_
_entity_poly.entity_id
_entity_poly.type
_entity_poly.pdbx_seq_one_letter_code
_entity_poly.pdbx_strand_id
1 'polypeptide(L)'
;SAASDVYKRQQESIAIENDDKIFNIRDCVYISKNINVPVILDYHHHICNHDELDINDYLKDILSSWHNATPKMHFSSPKNKTKKDFRSHNDYINVDAFINFIDILKPFNHDVDIMIEAKAKDEALFRLVRELKYKTNYTFIDDTSFEV
;
A
#
# COMPACT_ATOMS: atom_id res chain seq x y z
N SER A 1 27.21 19.99 7.49
CA SER A 1 26.79 21.39 7.72
C SER A 1 25.29 21.43 8.01
N ALA A 2 24.80 22.48 8.67
CA ALA A 2 23.37 22.63 9.00
C ALA A 2 22.46 22.50 7.76
N ALA A 3 22.86 23.07 6.62
CA ALA A 3 22.12 22.95 5.34
C ALA A 3 22.09 21.51 4.82
N SER A 4 23.18 20.76 4.95
CA SER A 4 23.25 19.33 4.59
C SER A 4 22.35 18.47 5.49
N ASP A 5 22.25 18.79 6.78
CA ASP A 5 21.42 18.06 7.73
C ASP A 5 19.93 18.36 7.53
N VAL A 6 19.57 19.59 7.17
CA VAL A 6 18.21 19.97 6.81
C VAL A 6 17.78 19.24 5.53
N TYR A 7 18.64 19.19 4.51
CA TYR A 7 18.36 18.48 3.26
C TYR A 7 18.16 16.97 3.50
N LYS A 8 19.02 16.33 4.29
CA LYS A 8 18.87 14.91 4.66
C LYS A 8 17.55 14.65 5.39
N ARG A 9 17.18 15.51 6.37
CA ARG A 9 15.90 15.35 7.09
C ARG A 9 14.70 15.54 6.17
N GLN A 10 14.77 16.42 5.17
CA GLN A 10 13.71 16.59 4.18
C GLN A 10 13.58 15.34 3.29
N GLN A 11 14.69 14.75 2.85
CA GLN A 11 14.66 13.48 2.10
C GLN A 11 14.07 12.33 2.91
N GLU A 12 14.40 12.23 4.20
CA GLU A 12 13.84 11.22 5.11
C GLU A 12 12.34 11.39 5.37
N SER A 13 11.78 12.55 5.07
CA SER A 13 10.35 12.88 5.27
C SER A 13 9.52 12.82 4.01
N ILE A 14 10.11 12.52 2.84
CA ILE A 14 9.43 12.47 1.55
C ILE A 14 9.33 11.01 1.10
N ALA A 15 8.14 10.64 0.66
CA ALA A 15 7.88 9.40 -0.06
C ALA A 15 7.08 9.72 -1.32
N ILE A 16 7.18 8.87 -2.33
CA ILE A 16 6.40 8.99 -3.56
C ILE A 16 5.39 7.86 -3.66
N GLU A 17 4.22 8.16 -4.20
CA GLU A 17 3.12 7.23 -4.34
C GLU A 17 2.68 7.14 -5.80
N ASN A 18 2.35 5.94 -6.28
CA ASN A 18 1.75 5.76 -7.58
C ASN A 18 0.32 6.29 -7.60
N ASP A 19 -0.07 6.93 -8.69
CA ASP A 19 -1.41 7.47 -8.84
C ASP A 19 -2.31 6.63 -9.78
N ASP A 20 -3.59 6.91 -9.78
CA ASP A 20 -4.61 6.16 -10.51
C ASP A 20 -4.74 6.56 -12.00
N LYS A 21 -3.88 7.47 -12.52
CA LYS A 21 -4.04 8.04 -13.86
C LYS A 21 -2.77 8.18 -14.67
N ILE A 22 -1.70 8.71 -14.09
CA ILE A 22 -0.52 9.20 -14.81
C ILE A 22 0.73 8.44 -14.42
N PHE A 23 1.11 8.50 -13.12
CA PHE A 23 2.35 7.89 -12.62
C PHE A 23 2.08 6.51 -12.05
N ASN A 24 2.42 5.48 -12.80
CA ASN A 24 2.29 4.10 -12.37
C ASN A 24 3.46 3.67 -11.47
N ILE A 25 3.42 2.42 -11.03
CA ILE A 25 4.44 1.90 -10.10
C ILE A 25 5.85 1.86 -10.72
N ARG A 26 5.97 1.60 -12.02
CA ARG A 26 7.25 1.64 -12.74
C ARG A 26 7.88 3.04 -12.68
N ASP A 27 7.08 4.07 -12.89
CA ASP A 27 7.54 5.46 -12.85
C ASP A 27 8.03 5.83 -11.45
N CYS A 28 7.28 5.45 -10.42
CA CYS A 28 7.64 5.70 -9.02
C CYS A 28 8.92 4.96 -8.61
N VAL A 29 9.07 3.70 -8.98
CA VAL A 29 10.28 2.92 -8.70
C VAL A 29 11.50 3.53 -9.42
N TYR A 30 11.33 3.98 -10.67
CA TYR A 30 12.38 4.67 -11.41
C TYR A 30 12.83 5.96 -10.70
N ILE A 31 11.88 6.80 -10.31
CA ILE A 31 12.18 8.04 -9.57
C ILE A 31 12.86 7.73 -8.23
N SER A 32 12.31 6.78 -7.49
CA SER A 32 12.87 6.34 -6.19
C SER A 32 14.35 5.96 -6.29
N LYS A 33 14.72 5.20 -7.31
CA LYS A 33 16.12 4.80 -7.53
C LYS A 33 17.03 5.97 -7.86
N ASN A 34 16.51 7.01 -8.52
CA ASN A 34 17.30 8.18 -8.93
C ASN A 34 17.50 9.20 -7.82
N ILE A 35 16.53 9.37 -6.93
CA ILE A 35 16.60 10.40 -5.86
C ILE A 35 16.61 9.81 -4.45
N ASN A 36 16.63 8.48 -4.33
CA ASN A 36 16.70 7.75 -3.06
C ASN A 36 15.58 8.14 -2.08
N VAL A 37 14.34 8.04 -2.52
CA VAL A 37 13.13 8.22 -1.69
C VAL A 37 12.30 6.96 -1.69
N PRO A 38 11.61 6.62 -0.58
CA PRO A 38 10.77 5.43 -0.52
C PRO A 38 9.52 5.55 -1.39
N VAL A 39 9.04 4.39 -1.86
CA VAL A 39 7.80 4.27 -2.61
C VAL A 39 6.69 3.76 -1.71
N ILE A 40 5.58 4.51 -1.63
CA ILE A 40 4.31 4.03 -1.08
C ILE A 40 3.55 3.36 -2.22
N LEU A 41 3.27 2.08 -2.09
CA LEU A 41 2.37 1.38 -2.99
C LEU A 41 0.92 1.66 -2.58
N ASP A 42 0.17 2.37 -3.42
CA ASP A 42 -1.29 2.29 -3.40
C ASP A 42 -1.73 1.18 -4.34
N TYR A 43 -2.24 0.09 -3.78
CA TYR A 43 -2.60 -1.09 -4.57
C TYR A 43 -3.83 -0.86 -5.44
N HIS A 44 -4.79 -0.06 -5.00
CA HIS A 44 -5.96 0.28 -5.81
C HIS A 44 -5.59 1.18 -6.99
N HIS A 45 -4.71 2.16 -6.77
CA HIS A 45 -4.18 2.98 -7.86
C HIS A 45 -3.42 2.11 -8.89
N HIS A 46 -2.66 1.12 -8.44
CA HIS A 46 -2.02 0.17 -9.34
C HIS A 46 -3.05 -0.60 -10.20
N ILE A 47 -4.13 -1.08 -9.59
CA ILE A 47 -5.21 -1.75 -10.35
C ILE A 47 -5.85 -0.81 -11.38
N CYS A 48 -5.98 0.49 -11.07
CA CYS A 48 -6.52 1.48 -11.99
C CYS A 48 -5.56 1.88 -13.12
N ASN A 49 -4.25 1.87 -12.85
CA ASN A 49 -3.20 2.41 -13.72
C ASN A 49 -1.96 1.50 -13.73
N HIS A 50 -2.12 0.22 -14.12
CA HIS A 50 -1.00 -0.74 -14.14
C HIS A 50 -0.28 -0.84 -15.48
N ASP A 51 -0.87 -0.39 -16.59
CA ASP A 51 -0.28 -0.46 -17.93
C ASP A 51 0.29 -1.87 -18.24
N GLU A 52 -0.48 -2.91 -17.95
CA GLU A 52 -0.09 -4.34 -18.05
C GLU A 52 1.11 -4.78 -17.20
N LEU A 53 1.55 -3.93 -16.25
CA LEU A 53 2.64 -4.26 -15.32
C LEU A 53 2.17 -5.28 -14.26
N ASP A 54 3.01 -6.27 -13.98
CA ASP A 54 2.82 -7.18 -12.86
C ASP A 54 3.46 -6.58 -11.61
N ILE A 55 2.67 -6.39 -10.55
CA ILE A 55 3.16 -5.84 -9.28
C ILE A 55 4.29 -6.69 -8.67
N ASN A 56 4.29 -8.00 -8.90
CA ASN A 56 5.33 -8.90 -8.39
C ASN A 56 6.73 -8.53 -8.90
N ASP A 57 6.83 -7.92 -10.07
CA ASP A 57 8.11 -7.49 -10.64
C ASP A 57 8.69 -6.26 -9.93
N TYR A 58 7.87 -5.54 -9.15
CA TYR A 58 8.25 -4.27 -8.49
C TYR A 58 8.30 -4.34 -6.96
N LEU A 59 7.67 -5.34 -6.33
CA LEU A 59 7.54 -5.41 -4.87
C LEU A 59 8.89 -5.44 -4.16
N LYS A 60 9.87 -6.15 -4.69
CA LYS A 60 11.23 -6.17 -4.10
C LYS A 60 11.83 -4.76 -4.05
N ASP A 61 11.72 -4.00 -5.12
CA ASP A 61 12.25 -2.63 -5.20
C ASP A 61 11.45 -1.68 -4.30
N ILE A 62 10.14 -1.83 -4.25
CA ILE A 62 9.26 -1.05 -3.36
C ILE A 62 9.65 -1.26 -1.90
N LEU A 63 9.75 -2.51 -1.46
CA LEU A 63 10.09 -2.85 -0.08
C LEU A 63 11.51 -2.36 0.28
N SER A 64 12.49 -2.58 -0.59
CA SER A 64 13.87 -2.15 -0.34
C SER A 64 14.07 -0.65 -0.39
N SER A 65 13.18 0.11 -1.03
CA SER A 65 13.26 1.59 -1.05
C SER A 65 13.11 2.23 0.32
N TRP A 66 12.53 1.50 1.28
CA TRP A 66 12.34 1.96 2.66
C TRP A 66 13.57 1.76 3.55
N HIS A 67 14.60 1.04 3.07
CA HIS A 67 15.80 0.69 3.83
C HIS A 67 15.43 0.01 5.16
N ASN A 68 15.77 0.62 6.29
CA ASN A 68 15.48 0.07 7.63
C ASN A 68 14.10 0.46 8.20
N ALA A 69 13.37 1.34 7.52
CA ALA A 69 12.03 1.71 7.95
C ALA A 69 10.99 0.68 7.48
N THR A 70 9.91 0.53 8.23
CA THR A 70 8.80 -0.33 7.83
C THR A 70 8.09 0.26 6.60
N PRO A 71 7.99 -0.48 5.48
CA PRO A 71 7.28 -0.02 4.31
C PRO A 71 5.82 0.31 4.60
N LYS A 72 5.34 1.41 4.03
CA LYS A 72 3.95 1.84 4.10
C LYS A 72 3.28 1.63 2.76
N MET A 73 2.06 1.12 2.81
CA MET A 73 1.22 0.87 1.63
C MET A 73 -0.19 1.37 1.89
N HIS A 74 -0.91 1.66 0.83
CA HIS A 74 -2.33 2.02 0.90
C HIS A 74 -3.18 0.92 0.28
N PHE A 75 -4.33 0.67 0.89
CA PHE A 75 -5.33 -0.24 0.37
C PHE A 75 -6.73 0.36 0.50
N SER A 76 -7.47 0.31 -0.60
CA SER A 76 -8.87 0.72 -0.67
C SER A 76 -9.66 -0.25 -1.55
N SER A 77 -10.97 -0.18 -1.47
CA SER A 77 -11.87 -0.91 -2.35
C SER A 77 -12.65 0.06 -3.24
N PRO A 78 -12.89 -0.27 -4.52
CA PRO A 78 -13.69 0.59 -5.39
C PRO A 78 -15.13 0.69 -4.90
N LYS A 79 -15.75 1.84 -5.12
CA LYS A 79 -17.15 2.07 -4.78
C LYS A 79 -18.08 1.09 -5.53
N ASN A 80 -17.83 0.88 -6.82
CA ASN A 80 -18.45 -0.15 -7.64
C ASN A 80 -17.61 -0.44 -8.90
N LYS A 81 -18.08 -1.36 -9.75
CA LYS A 81 -17.37 -1.79 -10.96
C LYS A 81 -17.53 -0.87 -12.17
N THR A 82 -18.31 0.22 -12.08
CA THR A 82 -18.46 1.16 -13.19
C THR A 82 -17.21 2.01 -13.36
N LYS A 83 -16.85 2.37 -14.60
CA LYS A 83 -15.64 3.15 -14.89
C LYS A 83 -15.53 4.45 -14.06
N LYS A 84 -16.66 5.10 -13.80
CA LYS A 84 -16.71 6.37 -13.05
C LYS A 84 -16.45 6.17 -11.56
N ASP A 85 -17.00 5.12 -10.97
CA ASP A 85 -16.96 4.87 -9.53
C ASP A 85 -15.86 3.87 -9.14
N PHE A 86 -15.18 3.24 -10.13
CA PHE A 86 -14.11 2.31 -9.87
C PHE A 86 -12.90 2.97 -9.18
N ARG A 87 -12.63 4.24 -9.48
CA ARG A 87 -11.57 5.04 -8.83
C ARG A 87 -11.99 5.65 -7.51
N SER A 88 -13.30 5.67 -7.20
CA SER A 88 -13.81 6.18 -5.94
C SER A 88 -13.76 5.11 -4.87
N HIS A 89 -13.42 5.51 -3.64
CA HIS A 89 -13.37 4.60 -2.51
C HIS A 89 -14.76 4.19 -2.03
N ASN A 90 -14.91 2.92 -1.68
CA ASN A 90 -16.07 2.39 -1.00
C ASN A 90 -16.12 2.87 0.45
N ASP A 91 -17.28 2.71 1.08
CA ASP A 91 -17.44 2.94 2.52
C ASP A 91 -16.64 1.92 3.34
N TYR A 92 -16.56 0.69 2.86
CA TYR A 92 -15.89 -0.45 3.51
C TYR A 92 -14.85 -1.11 2.59
N ILE A 93 -14.08 -2.02 3.18
CA ILE A 93 -13.09 -2.81 2.47
C ILE A 93 -13.66 -4.18 2.11
N ASN A 94 -13.44 -4.61 0.87
CA ASN A 94 -13.71 -5.98 0.46
C ASN A 94 -12.64 -6.90 1.05
N VAL A 95 -13.04 -7.75 2.00
CA VAL A 95 -12.11 -8.60 2.75
C VAL A 95 -11.40 -9.61 1.85
N ASP A 96 -12.07 -10.18 0.85
CA ASP A 96 -11.46 -11.17 -0.04
C ASP A 96 -10.38 -10.52 -0.93
N ALA A 97 -10.64 -9.32 -1.41
CA ALA A 97 -9.64 -8.53 -2.14
C ALA A 97 -8.43 -8.17 -1.25
N PHE A 98 -8.67 -7.84 0.02
CA PHE A 98 -7.60 -7.58 0.98
C PHE A 98 -6.77 -8.84 1.27
N ILE A 99 -7.40 -9.99 1.46
CA ILE A 99 -6.71 -11.28 1.65
C ILE A 99 -5.85 -11.61 0.43
N ASN A 100 -6.37 -11.41 -0.79
CA ASN A 100 -5.59 -11.60 -2.02
C ASN A 100 -4.36 -10.69 -2.07
N PHE A 101 -4.48 -9.45 -1.61
CA PHE A 101 -3.34 -8.54 -1.52
C PHE A 101 -2.29 -9.02 -0.50
N ILE A 102 -2.73 -9.47 0.66
CA ILE A 102 -1.83 -10.09 1.67
C ILE A 102 -1.11 -11.31 1.09
N ASP A 103 -1.81 -12.16 0.32
CA ASP A 103 -1.22 -13.33 -0.32
C ASP A 103 -0.15 -12.96 -1.36
N ILE A 104 -0.29 -11.82 -2.04
CA ILE A 104 0.75 -11.28 -2.94
C ILE A 104 1.99 -10.84 -2.14
N LEU A 105 1.82 -10.24 -0.96
CA LEU A 105 2.92 -9.77 -0.12
C LEU A 105 3.64 -10.90 0.64
N LYS A 106 2.92 -11.94 1.01
CA LYS A 106 3.40 -13.02 1.88
C LYS A 106 4.72 -13.67 1.43
N PRO A 107 4.97 -13.97 0.14
CA PRO A 107 6.23 -14.56 -0.31
C PRO A 107 7.47 -13.71 -0.04
N PHE A 108 7.32 -12.40 0.12
CA PHE A 108 8.43 -11.48 0.39
C PHE A 108 8.87 -11.46 1.85
N ASN A 109 8.08 -12.05 2.74
CA ASN A 109 8.38 -12.20 4.18
C ASN A 109 8.92 -10.91 4.81
N HIS A 110 8.18 -9.83 4.65
CA HIS A 110 8.57 -8.51 5.10
C HIS A 110 7.43 -7.85 5.87
N ASP A 111 7.74 -7.22 7.01
CA ASP A 111 6.77 -6.41 7.74
C ASP A 111 6.35 -5.20 6.91
N VAL A 112 5.07 -4.88 6.92
CA VAL A 112 4.51 -3.72 6.22
C VAL A 112 3.42 -3.07 7.07
N ASP A 113 3.28 -1.75 6.95
CA ASP A 113 2.15 -1.00 7.47
C ASP A 113 1.18 -0.72 6.32
N ILE A 114 -0.07 -1.17 6.45
CA ILE A 114 -1.10 -0.94 5.44
C ILE A 114 -2.11 0.08 5.97
N MET A 115 -2.15 1.25 5.33
CA MET A 115 -3.18 2.26 5.59
C MET A 115 -4.44 1.91 4.82
N ILE A 116 -5.54 1.74 5.54
CA ILE A 116 -6.85 1.46 4.96
C ILE A 116 -7.56 2.77 4.62
N GLU A 117 -7.92 2.93 3.37
CA GLU A 117 -8.64 4.08 2.87
C GLU A 117 -10.09 3.71 2.54
N ALA A 118 -11.00 4.07 3.43
CA ALA A 118 -12.43 3.83 3.30
C ALA A 118 -13.23 5.00 3.89
N LYS A 119 -14.40 5.28 3.33
CA LYS A 119 -15.23 6.43 3.77
C LYS A 119 -15.75 6.27 5.20
N ALA A 120 -16.02 5.05 5.63
CA ALA A 120 -16.45 4.76 7.00
C ALA A 120 -15.32 4.78 8.03
N LYS A 121 -14.08 5.09 7.63
CA LYS A 121 -12.92 5.32 8.51
C LYS A 121 -12.71 4.16 9.51
N ASP A 122 -12.68 4.46 10.80
CA ASP A 122 -12.43 3.47 11.86
C ASP A 122 -13.42 2.31 11.85
N GLU A 123 -14.69 2.57 11.51
CA GLU A 123 -15.70 1.51 11.39
C GLU A 123 -15.33 0.51 10.29
N ALA A 124 -14.79 0.99 9.16
CA ALA A 124 -14.31 0.12 8.09
C ALA A 124 -13.13 -0.75 8.53
N LEU A 125 -12.21 -0.17 9.30
CA LEU A 125 -11.06 -0.91 9.85
C LEU A 125 -11.53 -2.01 10.81
N PHE A 126 -12.38 -1.68 11.77
CA PHE A 126 -12.90 -2.67 12.73
C PHE A 126 -13.70 -3.78 12.07
N ARG A 127 -14.50 -3.44 11.05
CA ARG A 127 -15.20 -4.45 10.25
C ARG A 127 -14.23 -5.36 9.51
N LEU A 128 -13.21 -4.82 8.85
CA LEU A 128 -12.19 -5.60 8.17
C LEU A 128 -11.50 -6.57 9.13
N VAL A 129 -11.09 -6.09 10.29
CA VAL A 129 -10.44 -6.93 11.32
C VAL A 129 -11.35 -8.09 11.77
N ARG A 130 -12.63 -7.83 12.02
CA ARG A 130 -13.59 -8.90 12.38
C ARG A 130 -13.73 -9.93 11.25
N GLU A 131 -13.83 -9.49 10.02
CA GLU A 131 -13.94 -10.37 8.86
C GLU A 131 -12.66 -11.21 8.65
N LEU A 132 -11.48 -10.62 8.84
CA LEU A 132 -10.20 -11.33 8.79
C LEU A 132 -10.11 -12.41 9.87
N LYS A 133 -10.49 -12.11 11.11
CA LYS A 133 -10.52 -13.09 12.21
C LYS A 133 -11.46 -14.26 11.93
N TYR A 134 -12.54 -14.02 11.21
CA TYR A 134 -13.48 -15.06 10.82
C TYR A 134 -13.02 -15.90 9.62
N LYS A 135 -12.45 -15.25 8.60
CA LYS A 135 -12.14 -15.89 7.31
C LYS A 135 -10.72 -16.47 7.21
N THR A 136 -9.82 -16.11 8.11
CA THR A 136 -8.40 -16.49 8.03
C THR A 136 -7.92 -17.13 9.32
N ASN A 137 -6.74 -17.74 9.25
CA ASN A 137 -5.98 -18.24 10.41
C ASN A 137 -4.87 -17.28 10.84
N TYR A 138 -4.99 -15.98 10.51
CA TYR A 138 -3.99 -14.98 10.90
C TYR A 138 -3.92 -14.87 12.42
N THR A 139 -2.71 -14.72 12.94
CA THR A 139 -2.48 -14.55 14.38
C THR A 139 -2.46 -13.08 14.73
N PHE A 140 -3.51 -12.56 15.36
CA PHE A 140 -3.57 -11.17 15.79
C PHE A 140 -2.72 -10.94 17.04
N ILE A 141 -1.82 -9.96 16.96
CA ILE A 141 -0.92 -9.54 18.05
C ILE A 141 -1.62 -8.49 18.91
N ASP A 142 -2.33 -7.59 18.27
CA ASP A 142 -3.16 -6.55 18.88
C ASP A 142 -4.42 -6.30 18.02
N ASP A 143 -5.14 -5.20 18.25
CA ASP A 143 -6.41 -4.90 17.57
C ASP A 143 -6.27 -4.72 16.05
N THR A 144 -5.09 -4.36 15.56
CA THR A 144 -4.86 -4.03 14.14
C THR A 144 -3.59 -4.65 13.55
N SER A 145 -2.82 -5.39 14.33
CA SER A 145 -1.59 -6.04 13.88
C SER A 145 -1.73 -7.56 13.91
N PHE A 146 -1.25 -8.21 12.86
CA PHE A 146 -1.34 -9.67 12.73
C PHE A 146 -0.16 -10.25 11.95
N GLU A 147 0.10 -11.51 12.19
CA GLU A 147 1.04 -12.36 11.43
C GLU A 147 0.27 -13.31 10.51
N VAL A 148 0.86 -13.60 9.36
CA VAL A 148 0.28 -14.46 8.32
C VAL A 148 1.13 -15.69 8.05
#